data_fdf453614be1b825e14aaf2a1f4b1045
#
_entry.id   fdf453614be1b825e14aaf2a1f4b1045
#
_cell.length_a   1.000
_cell.length_b   1.000
_cell.length_c   1.000
_cell.angle_alpha   90.00
_cell.angle_beta   90.00
_cell.angle_gamma   90.00
#
_symmetry.space_group_name_H-M   'P 1'
#
loop_
_entity.id
_entity.type
_entity.pdbx_description
1 polymer ?
#
loop_
_entity_poly.entity_id
_entity_poly.type
_entity_poly.pdbx_seq_one_letter_code
_entity_poly.pdbx_strand_id
1 'polypeptide(L)' 'MKEIIISQNEAGQRLDKFLKKYLAKAPGSFLYKMLRKKNIVLNGKKATGNEKLGVGDSVKLFLADDTIGKFAL' A
#
# COMPACT_ATOMS: atom_id res chain seq x y z
N MET A 1 10.66 -1.25 6.70
CA MET A 1 9.69 -0.20 6.36
C MET A 1 9.96 0.32 4.96
N LYS A 2 8.91 0.57 4.22
CA LYS A 2 9.03 1.08 2.86
C LYS A 2 8.08 2.25 2.66
N GLU A 3 8.55 3.33 2.08
CA GLU A 3 7.71 4.47 1.69
C GLU A 3 7.69 4.56 0.17
N ILE A 4 6.50 4.71 -0.39
CA ILE A 4 6.31 4.85 -1.83
C ILE A 4 5.61 6.16 -2.09
N ILE A 5 6.26 7.03 -2.88
CA ILE A 5 5.64 8.28 -3.31
C ILE A 5 4.95 8.00 -4.65
N ILE A 6 3.66 8.27 -4.71
CA ILE A 6 2.86 7.95 -5.88
C ILE A 6 3.25 8.88 -7.03
N SER A 7 3.64 8.28 -8.14
CA SER A 7 3.96 9.00 -9.36
C SER A 7 2.74 9.06 -10.27
N GLN A 8 2.89 9.75 -11.40
CA GLN A 8 1.83 9.86 -12.38
C GLN A 8 1.35 8.50 -12.90
N ASN A 9 2.24 7.50 -12.92
CA ASN A 9 1.90 6.16 -13.41
C ASN A 9 0.94 5.43 -12.47
N GLU A 10 1.03 5.67 -11.15
CA GLU A 10 0.18 5.01 -10.16
C GLU A 10 -1.04 5.84 -9.77
N ALA A 11 -1.05 7.13 -10.07
CA ALA A 11 -2.14 8.01 -9.67
C ALA A 11 -3.44 7.65 -10.39
N GLY A 12 -4.56 7.93 -9.75
CA GLY A 12 -5.87 7.70 -10.33
C GLY A 12 -6.47 6.35 -10.00
N GLN A 13 -5.71 5.42 -9.44
CA GLN A 13 -6.25 4.13 -9.01
C GLN A 13 -6.52 4.13 -7.51
N ARG A 14 -7.30 3.15 -7.07
CA ARG A 14 -7.57 2.99 -5.64
C ARG A 14 -6.33 2.44 -4.93
N LEU A 15 -6.19 2.79 -3.65
CA LEU A 15 -5.07 2.31 -2.84
C LEU A 15 -5.01 0.79 -2.79
N ASP A 16 -6.17 0.12 -2.61
CA ASP A 16 -6.19 -1.35 -2.55
C ASP A 16 -5.72 -1.98 -3.87
N LYS A 17 -6.12 -1.40 -4.99
CA LYS A 17 -5.67 -1.89 -6.30
C LYS A 17 -4.16 -1.72 -6.47
N PHE A 18 -3.63 -0.57 -6.06
CA PHE A 18 -2.19 -0.33 -6.09
C PHE A 18 -1.45 -1.36 -5.24
N LEU A 19 -1.93 -1.59 -4.01
CA LEU A 19 -1.29 -2.55 -3.10
C LEU A 19 -1.33 -3.97 -3.65
N LYS A 20 -2.43 -4.37 -4.31
CA LYS A 20 -2.52 -5.70 -4.92
C LYS A 20 -1.53 -5.87 -6.06
N LYS A 21 -1.14 -4.80 -6.72
CA LYS A 21 -0.11 -4.85 -7.76
C LYS A 21 1.28 -4.84 -7.14
N TYR A 22 1.50 -3.98 -6.14
CA TYR A 22 2.81 -3.83 -5.52
C TYR A 22 3.20 -5.07 -4.71
N LEU A 23 2.26 -5.59 -3.93
CA LEU A 23 2.44 -6.81 -3.15
C LEU A 23 1.60 -7.92 -3.79
N ALA A 24 1.92 -8.24 -5.05
CA ALA A 24 1.08 -9.07 -5.89
C ALA A 24 0.91 -10.49 -5.36
N LYS A 25 1.86 -10.99 -4.58
CA LYS A 25 1.82 -12.34 -4.01
C LYS A 25 1.09 -12.39 -2.67
N ALA A 26 0.71 -11.25 -2.11
CA ALA A 26 0.01 -11.22 -0.83
C ALA A 26 -1.49 -11.49 -1.02
N PRO A 27 -2.11 -12.26 -0.12
CA PRO A 27 -3.56 -12.41 -0.13
C PRO A 27 -4.25 -11.06 0.10
N GLY A 28 -5.40 -10.84 -0.53
CA GLY A 28 -6.16 -9.62 -0.33
C GLY A 28 -6.53 -9.39 1.14
N SER A 29 -6.88 -10.47 1.86
CA SER A 29 -7.20 -10.39 3.28
C SER A 29 -6.04 -9.86 4.10
N PHE A 30 -4.79 -10.21 3.75
CA PHE A 30 -3.60 -9.70 4.40
C PHE A 30 -3.51 -8.18 4.24
N LEU A 31 -3.72 -7.68 3.02
CA LEU A 31 -3.63 -6.27 2.74
C LEU A 31 -4.64 -5.45 3.55
N TYR A 32 -5.89 -5.91 3.60
CA TYR A 32 -6.93 -5.22 4.37
C TYR A 32 -6.66 -5.29 5.87
N LYS A 33 -6.11 -6.40 6.35
CA LYS A 33 -5.69 -6.52 7.75
C LYS A 33 -4.61 -5.50 8.09
N MET A 34 -3.63 -5.33 7.20
CA MET A 34 -2.54 -4.37 7.42
C MET A 34 -3.05 -2.93 7.39
N LEU A 35 -3.98 -2.63 6.51
CA LEU A 35 -4.63 -1.32 6.49
C LEU A 35 -5.37 -1.05 7.80
N ARG A 36 -6.16 -2.01 8.27
CA ARG A 36 -6.93 -1.88 9.50
C ARG A 36 -6.02 -1.69 10.71
N LYS A 37 -4.87 -2.34 10.74
CA LYS A 37 -3.90 -2.24 11.84
C LYS A 37 -2.98 -1.04 11.74
N LYS A 38 -3.13 -0.20 10.72
CA LYS A 38 -2.26 0.94 10.45
C LYS A 38 -0.82 0.55 10.13
N ASN A 39 -0.60 -0.69 9.71
CA ASN A 39 0.70 -1.11 9.19
C ASN A 39 0.91 -0.63 7.76
N ILE A 40 -0.16 -0.27 7.08
CA ILE A 40 -0.11 0.42 5.79
C ILE A 40 -0.94 1.70 5.96
N VAL A 41 -0.32 2.85 5.70
CA VAL A 41 -0.98 4.15 5.88
C VAL A 41 -0.82 5.00 4.64
N LEU A 42 -1.75 5.93 4.44
CA LEU A 42 -1.74 6.87 3.33
C LEU A 42 -1.56 8.28 3.88
N ASN A 43 -0.49 8.95 3.48
CA ASN A 43 -0.16 10.30 3.97
C ASN A 43 -0.11 10.36 5.50
N GLY A 44 0.41 9.29 6.12
CA GLY A 44 0.55 9.20 7.56
C GLY A 44 -0.74 8.93 8.33
N LYS A 45 -1.84 8.66 7.62
CA LYS A 45 -3.15 8.43 8.24
C LYS A 45 -3.67 7.05 7.93
N LYS A 46 -4.52 6.53 8.82
CA LYS A 46 -5.20 5.26 8.59
C LYS A 46 -5.98 5.32 7.29
N ALA A 47 -5.89 4.24 6.50
CA ALA A 47 -6.60 4.13 5.24
C ALA A 47 -7.44 2.85 5.22
N THR A 48 -8.48 2.84 4.40
CA THR A 48 -9.38 1.69 4.25
C THR A 48 -9.11 0.89 2.99
N GLY A 49 -8.41 1.47 2.03
CA GLY A 49 -8.10 0.84 0.75
C GLY A 49 -8.90 1.40 -0.42
N ASN A 50 -10.01 2.10 -0.16
CA ASN A 50 -10.84 2.64 -1.22
C ASN A 50 -10.45 4.07 -1.64
N GLU A 51 -9.42 4.63 -1.04
CA GLU A 51 -8.96 5.98 -1.36
C GLU A 51 -8.37 6.02 -2.76
N LYS A 52 -8.69 7.06 -3.52
CA LYS A 52 -8.09 7.28 -4.83
C LYS A 52 -6.74 7.97 -4.65
N LEU A 53 -5.70 7.39 -5.26
CA LEU A 53 -4.35 7.93 -5.14
C LEU A 53 -4.14 9.12 -6.08
N GLY A 54 -3.43 10.12 -5.59
CA GLY A 54 -2.99 11.27 -6.38
C GLY A 54 -1.48 11.36 -6.43
N VAL A 55 -0.96 12.07 -7.41
CA VAL A 55 0.47 12.30 -7.54
C VAL A 55 0.98 12.97 -6.27
N GLY A 56 2.08 12.44 -5.73
CA GLY A 56 2.67 12.98 -4.50
C GLY A 56 2.18 12.35 -3.22
N ASP A 57 1.13 11.53 -3.27
CA ASP A 57 0.67 10.82 -2.07
C ASP A 57 1.75 9.87 -1.57
N SER A 58 1.86 9.75 -0.25
CA SER A 58 2.83 8.88 0.41
C SER A 58 2.13 7.63 0.94
N VAL A 59 2.56 6.46 0.49
CA VAL A 59 2.09 5.18 1.02
C VAL A 59 3.24 4.59 1.82
N LYS A 60 3.04 4.41 3.13
CA LYS A 60 4.05 3.82 4.01
C LYS A 60 3.64 2.41 4.41
N LEU A 61 4.57 1.48 4.27
CA LEU A 61 4.39 0.09 4.65
C LEU A 61 5.27 -0.18 5.87
N PHE A 62 4.64 -0.21 7.05
CA PHE A 62 5.34 -0.54 8.30
C PHE A 62 5.41 -2.05 8.44
N LEU A 63 6.08 -2.70 7.50
CA LEU A 63 6.26 -4.13 7.42
C LEU A 63 7.76 -4.43 7.38
N ALA A 64 8.14 -5.61 7.87
CA ALA A 64 9.52 -6.05 7.76
C ALA A 64 9.93 -6.15 6.29
N ASP A 65 11.19 -5.84 6.01
CA ASP A 65 11.70 -5.90 4.62
C ASP A 65 11.55 -7.31 4.04
N ASP A 66 11.74 -8.34 4.87
CA ASP A 66 11.55 -9.74 4.45
C ASP A 66 10.11 -10.00 4.02
N THR A 67 9.14 -9.44 4.75
CA THR A 67 7.73 -9.60 4.42
C THR A 67 7.41 -8.90 3.10
N ILE A 68 7.92 -7.69 2.92
CA ILE A 68 7.72 -6.95 1.67
C ILE A 68 8.32 -7.72 0.51
N GLY A 69 9.55 -8.19 0.65
CA GLY A 69 10.23 -8.96 -0.40
C GLY A 69 9.54 -10.27 -0.73
N LYS A 70 8.92 -10.91 0.27
CA LYS A 70 8.19 -12.16 0.08
C LYS A 70 6.96 -11.95 -0.81
N PHE A 71 6.27 -10.82 -0.69
CA PHE A 71 5.01 -10.57 -1.39
C PHE A 71 5.17 -9.71 -2.64
N ALA A 72 6.25 -8.96 -2.77
CA ALA A 72 6.50 -8.16 -3.97
C ALA A 72 6.93 -9.05 -5.14
N LEU A 73 6.63 -8.60 -6.35
CA LEU A 73 7.10 -9.28 -7.56
C LEU A 73 8.58 -9.00 -7.80
#